data_104f2bcb670c92fa8b260a6984080981
#
_entry.id   104f2bcb670c92fa8b260a6984080981
#
_cell.length_a   1.000
_cell.length_b   1.000
_cell.length_c   1.000
_cell.angle_alpha   90.00
_cell.angle_beta   90.00
_cell.angle_gamma   90.00
#
_symmetry.space_group_name_H-M   'P 1'
#
loop_
_entity.id
_entity.type
_entity.pdbx_description
1 polymer ?
#
loop_
_entity_poly.entity_id
_entity_poly.type
_entity_poly.pdbx_seq_one_letter_code
_entity_poly.pdbx_strand_id
1 'polypeptide(L)'
;MNKKNILIAVAAQLFSIQIQAQAPAKEKEQSNAEVFSSKAGTLMQKEFVEIGTLKKAKVQVLYYTDLISNMKKSALKFELEVASTYSTDTKVAVLDVDEIDGLMKSIKLMQDKVMVTVPANYTEVYYRSRGGFEGGCFTSKGAWSSYLKLERFDGKSYVWLEAADLTTLYGLLEQAKAKM
;
A
#
# COMPACT_ATOMS: atom_id res chain seq x y z
N MET A 1 40.02 54.75 -52.79
CA MET A 1 39.19 53.59 -53.19
C MET A 1 39.00 52.72 -51.95
N ASN A 2 37.81 52.82 -51.35
CA ASN A 2 37.51 52.21 -50.07
C ASN A 2 36.98 50.79 -50.22
N LYS A 3 37.67 49.83 -49.62
CA LYS A 3 37.19 48.48 -49.46
C LYS A 3 36.44 48.38 -48.12
N LYS A 4 35.12 48.29 -48.17
CA LYS A 4 34.28 48.03 -46.99
C LYS A 4 34.35 46.54 -46.63
N ASN A 5 34.93 46.23 -45.47
CA ASN A 5 34.85 44.89 -44.91
C ASN A 5 33.48 44.69 -44.28
N ILE A 6 32.71 43.75 -44.83
CA ILE A 6 31.47 43.31 -44.25
C ILE A 6 31.81 42.18 -43.25
N LEU A 7 31.67 42.49 -41.99
CA LEU A 7 31.77 41.49 -40.88
C LEU A 7 30.44 40.79 -40.75
N ILE A 8 30.37 39.52 -41.16
CA ILE A 8 29.19 38.68 -40.95
C ILE A 8 29.36 38.07 -39.55
N ALA A 9 28.60 38.57 -38.57
CA ALA A 9 28.49 37.95 -37.27
C ALA A 9 27.48 36.79 -37.36
N VAL A 10 27.98 35.56 -37.35
CA VAL A 10 27.15 34.35 -37.19
C VAL A 10 26.86 34.18 -35.71
N ALA A 11 25.67 34.57 -35.31
CA ALA A 11 25.16 34.26 -33.96
C ALA A 11 24.78 32.77 -33.88
N ALA A 12 25.67 31.95 -33.37
CA ALA A 12 25.37 30.57 -32.99
C ALA A 12 24.45 30.57 -31.77
N GLN A 13 23.15 30.43 -31.97
CA GLN A 13 22.21 30.16 -30.88
C GLN A 13 22.42 28.70 -30.45
N LEU A 14 23.12 28.53 -29.33
CA LEU A 14 23.18 27.27 -28.61
C LEU A 14 21.79 27.03 -28.01
N PHE A 15 20.97 26.24 -28.69
CA PHE A 15 19.78 25.63 -28.08
C PHE A 15 20.26 24.65 -27.00
N SER A 16 20.29 25.09 -25.76
CA SER A 16 20.44 24.20 -24.60
C SER A 16 19.17 23.36 -24.49
N ILE A 17 19.19 22.14 -25.05
CA ILE A 17 18.16 21.14 -24.78
C ILE A 17 18.34 20.76 -23.31
N GLN A 18 17.53 21.35 -22.44
CA GLN A 18 17.40 20.86 -21.07
C GLN A 18 16.67 19.52 -21.16
N ILE A 19 17.43 18.44 -21.18
CA ILE A 19 16.93 17.10 -20.89
C ILE A 19 16.55 17.14 -19.41
N GLN A 20 15.28 17.43 -19.12
CA GLN A 20 14.73 17.14 -17.82
C GLN A 20 14.77 15.62 -17.70
N ALA A 21 15.76 15.10 -16.98
CA ALA A 21 15.77 13.75 -16.52
C ALA A 21 14.54 13.61 -15.60
N GLN A 22 13.44 13.09 -16.15
CA GLN A 22 12.31 12.67 -15.34
C GLN A 22 12.88 11.63 -14.39
N ALA A 23 12.84 11.93 -13.09
CA ALA A 23 13.14 10.95 -12.07
C ALA A 23 12.33 9.68 -12.42
N PRO A 24 12.95 8.48 -12.41
CA PRO A 24 12.23 7.26 -12.74
C PRO A 24 10.98 7.23 -11.89
N ALA A 25 9.82 7.07 -12.53
CA ALA A 25 8.54 6.95 -11.83
C ALA A 25 8.74 5.83 -10.79
N LYS A 26 8.56 6.17 -9.51
CA LYS A 26 8.75 5.23 -8.42
C LYS A 26 7.83 4.06 -8.70
N GLU A 27 8.40 2.91 -9.00
CA GLU A 27 7.65 1.70 -9.32
C GLU A 27 6.65 1.46 -8.18
N LYS A 28 5.37 1.33 -8.51
CA LYS A 28 4.32 1.17 -7.50
C LYS A 28 4.59 -0.15 -6.78
N GLU A 29 4.83 -0.09 -5.48
CA GLU A 29 4.95 -1.27 -4.64
C GLU A 29 3.67 -2.12 -4.82
N GLN A 30 3.82 -3.43 -5.11
CA GLN A 30 2.72 -4.34 -5.42
C GLN A 30 2.92 -5.68 -4.71
N SER A 31 1.83 -6.32 -4.32
CA SER A 31 1.85 -7.72 -3.89
C SER A 31 2.08 -8.66 -5.09
N ASN A 32 2.52 -9.88 -4.85
CA ASN A 32 2.65 -10.88 -5.91
C ASN A 32 1.30 -11.22 -6.56
N ALA A 33 0.20 -11.11 -5.82
CA ALA A 33 -1.15 -11.30 -6.34
C ALA A 33 -1.56 -10.17 -7.30
N GLU A 34 -1.19 -8.92 -7.00
CA GLU A 34 -1.42 -7.79 -7.91
C GLU A 34 -0.58 -7.93 -9.18
N VAL A 35 0.70 -8.29 -9.06
CA VAL A 35 1.59 -8.57 -10.20
C VAL A 35 1.01 -9.69 -11.07
N PHE A 36 0.55 -10.79 -10.45
CA PHE A 36 -0.12 -11.88 -11.17
C PHE A 36 -1.38 -11.41 -11.91
N SER A 37 -2.21 -10.58 -11.27
CA SER A 37 -3.47 -10.10 -11.82
C SER A 37 -3.30 -9.05 -12.93
N SER A 38 -2.15 -8.39 -13.02
CA SER A 38 -1.84 -7.37 -14.02
C SER A 38 -1.19 -7.92 -15.30
N LYS A 39 -0.97 -9.23 -15.36
CA LYS A 39 -0.32 -9.89 -16.51
C LYS A 39 -1.10 -9.62 -17.80
N ALA A 40 -0.41 -9.07 -18.79
CA ALA A 40 -0.98 -8.82 -20.12
C ALA A 40 -1.13 -10.12 -20.94
N GLY A 41 -2.09 -10.12 -21.88
CA GLY A 41 -2.28 -11.24 -22.81
C GLY A 41 -2.96 -12.46 -22.18
N THR A 42 -3.71 -12.28 -21.10
CA THR A 42 -4.48 -13.33 -20.44
C THR A 42 -5.93 -12.90 -20.20
N LEU A 43 -6.78 -13.85 -19.83
CA LEU A 43 -8.16 -13.60 -19.39
C LEU A 43 -8.21 -13.86 -17.87
N MET A 44 -8.32 -12.78 -17.09
CA MET A 44 -8.26 -12.82 -15.63
C MET A 44 -9.65 -12.78 -15.02
N GLN A 45 -10.02 -13.83 -14.27
CA GLN A 45 -11.20 -13.86 -13.41
C GLN A 45 -10.80 -13.40 -12.00
N LYS A 46 -11.65 -12.57 -11.37
CA LYS A 46 -11.52 -12.13 -9.97
C LYS A 46 -12.80 -12.48 -9.22
N GLU A 47 -12.64 -13.19 -8.11
CA GLU A 47 -13.74 -13.48 -7.18
C GLU A 47 -13.45 -12.81 -5.84
N PHE A 48 -14.49 -12.28 -5.21
CA PHE A 48 -14.41 -11.57 -3.94
C PHE A 48 -15.26 -12.31 -2.90
N VAL A 49 -14.64 -12.73 -1.82
CA VAL A 49 -15.32 -13.38 -0.70
C VAL A 49 -15.23 -12.48 0.51
N GLU A 50 -16.36 -12.00 0.98
CA GLU A 50 -16.46 -11.16 2.17
C GLU A 50 -16.06 -11.95 3.42
N ILE A 51 -15.22 -11.35 4.25
CA ILE A 51 -14.81 -11.88 5.55
C ILE A 51 -15.46 -11.07 6.68
N GLY A 52 -15.47 -9.75 6.55
CA GLY A 52 -16.06 -8.85 7.53
C GLY A 52 -15.57 -7.43 7.38
N THR A 53 -15.77 -6.65 8.43
CA THR A 53 -15.41 -5.23 8.44
C THR A 53 -14.64 -4.91 9.72
N LEU A 54 -13.54 -4.17 9.60
CA LEU A 54 -12.79 -3.61 10.71
C LEU A 54 -12.94 -2.08 10.71
N LYS A 55 -13.65 -1.52 11.69
CA LYS A 55 -14.06 -0.10 11.65
C LYS A 55 -14.80 0.19 10.33
N LYS A 56 -14.19 0.97 9.43
CA LYS A 56 -14.75 1.30 8.10
C LYS A 56 -14.11 0.51 6.95
N ALA A 57 -13.09 -0.29 7.23
CA ALA A 57 -12.39 -1.05 6.20
C ALA A 57 -13.06 -2.41 5.99
N LYS A 58 -13.46 -2.71 4.78
CA LYS A 58 -13.91 -4.04 4.35
C LYS A 58 -12.71 -4.97 4.26
N VAL A 59 -12.90 -6.22 4.65
CA VAL A 59 -11.90 -7.30 4.61
C VAL A 59 -12.46 -8.42 3.74
N GLN A 60 -11.75 -8.74 2.66
CA GLN A 60 -12.19 -9.71 1.66
C GLN A 60 -11.04 -10.64 1.27
N VAL A 61 -11.35 -11.89 0.92
CA VAL A 61 -10.42 -12.75 0.18
C VAL A 61 -10.67 -12.54 -1.30
N LEU A 62 -9.59 -12.33 -2.06
CA LEU A 62 -9.57 -12.29 -3.51
C LEU A 62 -9.05 -13.62 -4.04
N TYR A 63 -9.71 -14.16 -5.05
CA TYR A 63 -9.19 -15.24 -5.87
C TYR A 63 -8.99 -14.71 -7.29
N TYR A 64 -7.79 -14.88 -7.79
CA TYR A 64 -7.40 -14.59 -9.17
C TYR A 64 -7.23 -15.91 -9.91
N THR A 65 -7.90 -16.07 -11.05
CA THR A 65 -7.73 -17.21 -11.94
C THR A 65 -7.41 -16.71 -13.34
N ASP A 66 -6.24 -17.08 -13.83
CA ASP A 66 -5.91 -16.93 -15.25
C ASP A 66 -6.62 -18.06 -16.02
N LEU A 67 -7.68 -17.71 -16.74
CA LEU A 67 -8.54 -18.67 -17.44
C LEU A 67 -7.84 -19.33 -18.65
N ILE A 68 -6.73 -18.77 -19.14
CA ILE A 68 -5.95 -19.36 -20.23
C ILE A 68 -5.02 -20.44 -19.68
N SER A 69 -4.27 -20.13 -18.61
CA SER A 69 -3.31 -21.06 -18.03
C SER A 69 -3.86 -21.90 -16.87
N ASN A 70 -5.07 -21.62 -16.38
CA ASN A 70 -5.68 -22.21 -15.19
C ASN A 70 -4.87 -21.98 -13.89
N MET A 71 -3.92 -21.07 -13.90
CA MET A 71 -3.19 -20.71 -12.68
C MET A 71 -4.08 -19.88 -11.76
N LYS A 72 -3.94 -20.12 -10.45
CA LYS A 72 -4.72 -19.42 -9.42
C LYS A 72 -3.81 -18.78 -8.38
N LYS A 73 -4.25 -17.65 -7.84
CA LYS A 73 -3.68 -17.00 -6.67
C LYS A 73 -4.79 -16.47 -5.78
N SER A 74 -4.58 -16.52 -4.47
CA SER A 74 -5.42 -15.86 -3.48
C SER A 74 -4.65 -14.76 -2.75
N ALA A 75 -5.38 -13.75 -2.29
CA ALA A 75 -4.83 -12.64 -1.52
C ALA A 75 -5.90 -12.07 -0.57
N LEU A 76 -5.46 -11.41 0.49
CA LEU A 76 -6.33 -10.62 1.36
C LEU A 76 -6.42 -9.20 0.82
N LYS A 77 -7.64 -8.66 0.76
CA LYS A 77 -7.91 -7.27 0.39
C LYS A 77 -8.48 -6.51 1.58
N PHE A 78 -7.89 -5.38 1.89
CA PHE A 78 -8.52 -4.32 2.67
C PHE A 78 -9.02 -3.23 1.73
N GLU A 79 -10.23 -2.74 1.97
CA GLU A 79 -10.84 -1.65 1.18
C GLU A 79 -11.45 -0.63 2.12
N LEU A 80 -11.09 0.64 1.94
CA LEU A 80 -11.59 1.78 2.71
C LEU A 80 -12.14 2.84 1.76
N GLU A 81 -13.41 3.17 1.90
CA GLU A 81 -14.02 4.30 1.21
C GLU A 81 -13.78 5.59 2.01
N VAL A 82 -13.19 6.59 1.35
CA VAL A 82 -12.91 7.91 1.90
C VAL A 82 -13.77 8.93 1.17
N ALA A 83 -14.83 9.38 1.83
CA ALA A 83 -15.67 10.44 1.29
C ALA A 83 -14.95 11.81 1.37
N SER A 84 -15.06 12.59 0.31
CA SER A 84 -14.72 14.02 0.26
C SER A 84 -15.94 14.81 -0.14
N THR A 85 -15.84 16.15 -0.14
CA THR A 85 -16.98 17.04 -0.49
C THR A 85 -17.55 16.77 -1.88
N TYR A 86 -16.73 16.31 -2.83
CA TYR A 86 -17.12 16.18 -4.24
C TYR A 86 -16.93 14.78 -4.82
N SER A 87 -16.33 13.84 -4.08
CA SER A 87 -16.03 12.50 -4.59
C SER A 87 -15.86 11.51 -3.44
N THR A 88 -16.04 10.23 -3.73
CA THR A 88 -15.58 9.13 -2.87
C THR A 88 -14.35 8.51 -3.51
N ASP A 89 -13.28 8.38 -2.73
CA ASP A 89 -12.04 7.73 -3.12
C ASP A 89 -11.93 6.39 -2.40
N THR A 90 -11.48 5.35 -3.10
CA THR A 90 -11.35 4.00 -2.56
C THR A 90 -9.87 3.68 -2.36
N LYS A 91 -9.48 3.43 -1.12
CA LYS A 91 -8.14 2.99 -0.74
C LYS A 91 -8.11 1.48 -0.62
N VAL A 92 -7.11 0.86 -1.23
CA VAL A 92 -7.01 -0.60 -1.30
C VAL A 92 -5.61 -1.05 -0.94
N ALA A 93 -5.54 -2.08 -0.09
CA ALA A 93 -4.32 -2.84 0.14
C ALA A 93 -4.56 -4.32 -0.17
N VAL A 94 -3.59 -4.95 -0.81
CA VAL A 94 -3.61 -6.38 -1.12
C VAL A 94 -2.39 -7.04 -0.49
N LEU A 95 -2.61 -8.06 0.32
CA LEU A 95 -1.58 -8.83 1.01
C LEU A 95 -1.56 -10.27 0.49
N ASP A 96 -0.37 -10.78 0.19
CA ASP A 96 -0.17 -12.19 -0.13
C ASP A 96 -0.32 -13.08 1.12
N VAL A 97 -0.51 -14.39 0.95
CA VAL A 97 -0.74 -15.34 2.06
C VAL A 97 0.40 -15.32 3.08
N ASP A 98 1.65 -15.27 2.64
CA ASP A 98 2.83 -15.20 3.51
C ASP A 98 2.92 -13.88 4.30
N GLU A 99 2.39 -12.80 3.72
CA GLU A 99 2.32 -11.49 4.39
C GLU A 99 1.26 -11.45 5.48
N ILE A 100 0.16 -12.21 5.33
CA ILE A 100 -0.83 -12.35 6.39
C ILE A 100 -0.21 -13.01 7.62
N ASP A 101 0.62 -14.05 7.44
CA ASP A 101 1.33 -14.71 8.54
C ASP A 101 2.28 -13.75 9.25
N GLY A 102 3.01 -12.93 8.49
CA GLY A 102 3.87 -11.88 9.01
C GLY A 102 3.10 -10.84 9.83
N LEU A 103 1.96 -10.39 9.33
CA LEU A 103 1.09 -9.44 10.01
C LEU A 103 0.51 -10.02 11.30
N MET A 104 -0.03 -11.25 11.27
CA MET A 104 -0.57 -11.93 12.44
C MET A 104 0.47 -12.10 13.55
N LYS A 105 1.69 -12.53 13.19
CA LYS A 105 2.82 -12.64 14.11
C LYS A 105 3.17 -11.28 14.71
N SER A 106 3.17 -10.22 13.88
CA SER A 106 3.49 -8.87 14.33
C SER A 106 2.44 -8.31 15.29
N ILE A 107 1.14 -8.56 15.03
CA ILE A 107 0.05 -8.16 15.95
C ILE A 107 0.26 -8.79 17.33
N LYS A 108 0.54 -10.09 17.39
CA LYS A 108 0.82 -10.77 18.67
C LYS A 108 2.03 -10.18 19.39
N LEU A 109 3.13 -9.92 18.68
CA LEU A 109 4.31 -9.31 19.27
C LEU A 109 4.02 -7.89 19.78
N MET A 110 3.23 -7.10 19.05
CA MET A 110 2.81 -5.76 19.50
C MET A 110 2.02 -5.87 20.81
N GLN A 111 1.01 -6.73 20.89
CA GLN A 111 0.19 -6.91 22.08
C GLN A 111 0.97 -7.49 23.26
N ASP A 112 1.76 -8.53 23.06
CA ASP A 112 2.39 -9.32 24.12
C ASP A 112 3.71 -8.72 24.64
N LYS A 113 4.40 -7.90 23.82
CA LYS A 113 5.75 -7.41 24.13
C LYS A 113 5.89 -5.90 24.04
N VAL A 114 5.39 -5.28 22.95
CA VAL A 114 5.62 -3.88 22.66
C VAL A 114 4.73 -2.97 23.50
N MET A 115 3.43 -3.24 23.48
CA MET A 115 2.43 -2.36 24.11
C MET A 115 2.28 -2.57 25.62
N VAL A 116 3.04 -3.50 26.22
CA VAL A 116 3.03 -3.79 27.66
C VAL A 116 3.57 -2.61 28.48
N THR A 117 4.55 -1.88 27.92
CA THR A 117 5.15 -0.70 28.56
C THR A 117 5.17 0.47 27.60
N VAL A 118 5.04 1.69 28.12
CA VAL A 118 5.16 2.90 27.31
C VAL A 118 6.59 3.44 27.44
N PRO A 119 7.36 3.54 26.35
CA PRO A 119 8.69 4.10 26.38
C PRO A 119 8.66 5.61 26.64
N ALA A 120 9.75 6.16 27.20
CA ALA A 120 9.88 7.59 27.50
C ALA A 120 9.92 8.43 26.20
N ASN A 121 10.51 7.87 25.14
CA ASN A 121 10.62 8.56 23.85
C ASN A 121 9.49 8.16 22.92
N TYR A 122 9.16 9.05 21.95
CA TYR A 122 8.29 8.69 20.84
C TYR A 122 8.83 7.46 20.12
N THR A 123 7.96 6.46 19.96
CA THR A 123 8.34 5.16 19.38
C THR A 123 7.25 4.72 18.41
N GLU A 124 7.67 4.24 17.26
CA GLU A 124 6.81 3.59 16.25
C GLU A 124 7.27 2.15 16.04
N VAL A 125 6.30 1.23 15.95
CA VAL A 125 6.53 -0.16 15.59
C VAL A 125 5.50 -0.55 14.55
N TYR A 126 5.95 -1.05 13.39
CA TYR A 126 5.04 -1.43 12.32
C TYR A 126 5.53 -2.62 11.52
N TYR A 127 4.58 -3.38 11.03
CA TYR A 127 4.74 -4.35 9.95
C TYR A 127 4.45 -3.64 8.62
N ARG A 128 5.22 -3.96 7.57
CA ARG A 128 4.96 -3.46 6.21
C ARG A 128 4.94 -4.60 5.22
N SER A 129 3.94 -4.61 4.34
CA SER A 129 3.83 -5.54 3.21
C SER A 129 4.62 -5.05 1.99
N ARG A 130 4.81 -5.93 0.99
CA ARG A 130 5.39 -5.60 -0.33
C ARG A 130 4.60 -4.51 -1.06
N GLY A 131 3.27 -4.56 -0.96
CA GLY A 131 2.37 -3.55 -1.53
C GLY A 131 2.30 -2.23 -0.78
N GLY A 132 3.11 -2.07 0.29
CA GLY A 132 3.18 -0.82 1.05
C GLY A 132 2.09 -0.65 2.11
N PHE A 133 1.25 -1.68 2.37
CA PHE A 133 0.37 -1.69 3.53
C PHE A 133 1.19 -1.67 4.81
N GLU A 134 0.72 -0.95 5.82
CA GLU A 134 1.32 -0.94 7.15
C GLU A 134 0.27 -1.26 8.22
N GLY A 135 0.63 -2.10 9.17
CA GLY A 135 -0.11 -2.31 10.42
C GLY A 135 0.82 -2.05 11.58
N GLY A 136 0.49 -1.11 12.46
CA GLY A 136 1.44 -0.67 13.49
C GLY A 136 0.83 0.00 14.69
N CYS A 137 1.72 0.39 15.60
CA CYS A 137 1.40 1.19 16.76
C CYS A 137 2.48 2.26 17.01
N PHE A 138 2.12 3.33 17.67
CA PHE A 138 3.02 4.41 18.04
C PHE A 138 2.62 5.01 19.40
N THR A 139 3.57 5.63 20.06
CA THR A 139 3.32 6.31 21.33
C THR A 139 2.85 7.75 21.10
N SER A 140 1.77 8.14 21.77
CA SER A 140 1.28 9.51 21.77
C SER A 140 0.72 9.84 23.15
N LYS A 141 1.13 10.98 23.71
CA LYS A 141 0.64 11.49 25.00
C LYS A 141 0.73 10.45 26.14
N GLY A 142 1.79 9.66 26.18
CA GLY A 142 1.99 8.64 27.21
C GLY A 142 1.15 7.37 27.06
N ALA A 143 0.61 7.09 25.87
CA ALA A 143 -0.15 5.91 25.56
C ALA A 143 0.18 5.36 24.15
N TRP A 144 -0.10 4.08 23.93
CA TRP A 144 -0.03 3.47 22.61
C TRP A 144 -1.32 3.73 21.82
N SER A 145 -1.16 4.06 20.54
CA SER A 145 -2.21 4.11 19.53
C SER A 145 -1.87 3.15 18.42
N SER A 146 -2.88 2.48 17.84
CA SER A 146 -2.68 1.51 16.77
C SER A 146 -3.36 1.95 15.48
N TYR A 147 -2.87 1.46 14.34
CA TYR A 147 -3.41 1.82 13.04
C TYR A 147 -3.18 0.74 11.97
N LEU A 148 -4.00 0.79 10.93
CA LEU A 148 -3.66 0.28 9.61
C LEU A 148 -3.49 1.48 8.67
N LYS A 149 -2.59 1.35 7.71
CA LYS A 149 -2.41 2.30 6.62
C LYS A 149 -2.40 1.51 5.32
N LEU A 150 -3.42 1.73 4.49
CA LEU A 150 -3.63 0.91 3.30
C LEU A 150 -2.65 1.27 2.17
N GLU A 151 -2.35 2.55 2.01
CA GLU A 151 -1.46 3.06 0.97
C GLU A 151 -0.32 3.88 1.59
N ARG A 152 0.93 3.49 1.32
CA ARG A 152 2.14 4.00 1.98
C ARG A 152 2.26 5.53 1.98
N PHE A 153 1.92 6.17 0.87
CA PHE A 153 2.13 7.61 0.70
C PHE A 153 0.83 8.42 0.79
N ASP A 154 -0.27 7.81 1.25
CA ASP A 154 -1.55 8.48 1.40
C ASP A 154 -1.98 8.60 2.87
N GLY A 155 -2.01 9.83 3.37
CA GLY A 155 -2.47 10.13 4.72
C GLY A 155 -3.97 9.92 4.94
N LYS A 156 -4.78 9.76 3.88
CA LYS A 156 -6.22 9.47 3.98
C LYS A 156 -6.52 7.98 4.10
N SER A 157 -5.51 7.11 3.93
CA SER A 157 -5.65 5.66 3.96
C SER A 157 -5.54 5.03 5.35
N TYR A 158 -5.51 5.85 6.42
CA TYR A 158 -5.43 5.36 7.78
C TYR A 158 -6.77 4.83 8.31
N VAL A 159 -6.71 3.69 8.97
CA VAL A 159 -7.76 3.13 9.83
C VAL A 159 -7.23 3.13 11.26
N TRP A 160 -7.73 4.01 12.09
CA TRP A 160 -7.33 4.12 13.48
C TRP A 160 -7.98 3.03 14.31
N LEU A 161 -7.17 2.35 15.14
CA LEU A 161 -7.55 1.16 15.91
C LEU A 161 -7.41 1.42 17.41
N GLU A 162 -8.34 0.85 18.16
CA GLU A 162 -8.25 0.69 19.59
C GLU A 162 -7.65 -0.69 19.94
N ALA A 163 -7.30 -0.91 21.20
CA ALA A 163 -6.69 -2.18 21.63
C ALA A 163 -7.57 -3.41 21.29
N ALA A 164 -8.89 -3.30 21.46
CA ALA A 164 -9.84 -4.37 21.12
C ALA A 164 -9.90 -4.67 19.63
N ASP A 165 -9.64 -3.67 18.77
CA ASP A 165 -9.67 -3.85 17.32
C ASP A 165 -8.52 -4.73 16.82
N LEU A 166 -7.38 -4.79 17.52
CA LEU A 166 -6.29 -5.70 17.16
C LEU A 166 -6.70 -7.17 17.31
N THR A 167 -7.50 -7.50 18.33
CA THR A 167 -8.06 -8.84 18.50
C THR A 167 -9.07 -9.17 17.41
N THR A 168 -9.93 -8.20 17.06
CA THR A 168 -10.89 -8.33 15.95
C THR A 168 -10.15 -8.52 14.62
N LEU A 169 -9.12 -7.70 14.36
CA LEU A 169 -8.27 -7.84 13.17
C LEU A 169 -7.66 -9.23 13.09
N TYR A 170 -7.08 -9.72 14.18
CA TYR A 170 -6.47 -11.04 14.23
C TYR A 170 -7.48 -12.14 13.85
N GLY A 171 -8.69 -12.10 14.42
CA GLY A 171 -9.75 -13.05 14.09
C GLY A 171 -10.21 -12.98 12.61
N LEU A 172 -10.27 -11.78 12.01
CA LEU A 172 -10.57 -11.62 10.58
C LEU A 172 -9.45 -12.20 9.70
N LEU A 173 -8.18 -12.03 10.10
CA LEU A 173 -7.04 -12.63 9.39
C LEU A 173 -7.06 -14.16 9.45
N GLU A 174 -7.40 -14.76 10.61
CA GLU A 174 -7.58 -16.21 10.73
C GLU A 174 -8.69 -16.73 9.82
N GLN A 175 -9.85 -16.07 9.81
CA GLN A 175 -10.97 -16.43 8.94
C GLN A 175 -10.61 -16.31 7.45
N ALA A 176 -9.91 -15.24 7.07
CA ALA A 176 -9.45 -15.04 5.70
C ALA A 176 -8.48 -16.15 5.27
N LYS A 177 -7.49 -16.46 6.14
CA LYS A 177 -6.50 -17.49 5.88
C LYS A 177 -7.13 -18.88 5.73
N ALA A 178 -8.16 -19.20 6.51
CA ALA A 178 -8.89 -20.46 6.41
C ALA A 178 -9.66 -20.64 5.07
N LYS A 179 -9.84 -19.56 4.31
CA LYS A 179 -10.49 -19.57 2.99
C LYS A 179 -9.49 -19.48 1.82
N MET A 180 -8.21 -19.39 2.05
CA MET A 180 -7.16 -19.30 1.02
C MET A 180 -6.49 -20.65 0.76
#